data_3fc7f3373d7da1ba2cc3431d64b9d747
#
_entry.id   3fc7f3373d7da1ba2cc3431d64b9d747
#
_cell.length_a   1.000
_cell.length_b   1.000
_cell.length_c   1.000
_cell.angle_alpha   90.00
_cell.angle_beta   90.00
_cell.angle_gamma   90.00
#
_symmetry.space_group_name_H-M   'P 1'
#
loop_
_entity.id
_entity.type
_entity.pdbx_description
1 polymer ?
#
loop_
_entity_poly.entity_id
_entity_poly.type
_entity_poly.pdbx_seq_one_letter_code
_entity_poly.pdbx_strand_id
1 'polypeptide(L)'
;MDIHQSARRHGVRDEDVRHAVEHPLVVVDLDAEADPPKELVVGPDRAGNLIEVILLSLIDDRLLAIHAMPLREKYRGLLPRAEED
;
A
#
# COMPACT_ATOMS: atom_id res chain seq x y z
N MET A 1 -7.14 -10.76 0.58
CA MET A 1 -7.07 -9.49 -0.17
C MET A 1 -7.16 -9.77 -1.66
N ASP A 2 -8.04 -9.08 -2.33
CA ASP A 2 -8.14 -9.15 -3.78
C ASP A 2 -7.32 -8.03 -4.41
N ILE A 3 -6.86 -8.25 -5.64
CA ILE A 3 -6.05 -7.29 -6.37
C ILE A 3 -6.77 -6.93 -7.67
N HIS A 4 -7.19 -5.68 -7.77
CA HIS A 4 -7.84 -5.17 -8.97
C HIS A 4 -6.79 -4.97 -10.08
N GLN A 5 -7.21 -5.11 -11.34
CA GLN A 5 -6.29 -4.93 -12.47
C GLN A 5 -5.60 -3.56 -12.48
N SER A 6 -6.25 -2.52 -11.93
CA SER A 6 -5.66 -1.19 -11.83
C SER A 6 -4.37 -1.18 -10.99
N ALA A 7 -4.24 -2.09 -10.02
CA ALA A 7 -3.03 -2.21 -9.22
C ALA A 7 -1.86 -2.82 -10.01
N ARG A 8 -2.11 -3.39 -11.18
CA ARG A 8 -1.07 -3.98 -12.02
C ARG A 8 -0.52 -3.02 -13.07
N ARG A 9 -1.04 -1.80 -13.10
CA ARG A 9 -0.71 -0.80 -14.12
C ARG A 9 0.78 -0.44 -14.20
N HIS A 10 1.46 -0.46 -13.07
CA HIS A 10 2.85 -0.05 -12.97
C HIS A 10 3.82 -1.24 -12.90
N GLY A 11 3.35 -2.44 -13.22
CA GLY A 11 4.21 -3.61 -13.32
C GLY A 11 4.59 -4.28 -12.00
N VAL A 12 3.99 -3.88 -10.87
CA VAL A 12 4.21 -4.55 -9.60
C VAL A 12 3.45 -5.87 -9.59
N ARG A 13 4.15 -6.95 -9.26
CA ARG A 13 3.54 -8.29 -9.24
C ARG A 13 2.61 -8.45 -8.04
N ASP A 14 1.58 -9.28 -8.20
CA ASP A 14 0.62 -9.55 -7.14
C ASP A 14 1.29 -10.03 -5.86
N GLU A 15 2.32 -10.91 -5.98
CA GLU A 15 3.06 -11.43 -4.84
C GLU A 15 3.78 -10.33 -4.08
N ASP A 16 4.25 -9.31 -4.78
CA ASP A 16 4.92 -8.16 -4.17
C ASP A 16 3.93 -7.23 -3.48
N VAL A 17 2.75 -7.04 -4.07
CA VAL A 17 1.67 -6.30 -3.42
C VAL A 17 1.28 -6.96 -2.11
N ARG A 18 1.09 -8.28 -2.12
CA ARG A 18 0.75 -9.04 -0.91
C ARG A 18 1.84 -8.95 0.14
N HIS A 19 3.09 -9.07 -0.28
CA HIS A 19 4.23 -8.97 0.64
C HIS A 19 4.26 -7.61 1.34
N ALA A 20 4.11 -6.52 0.59
CA ALA A 20 4.12 -5.18 1.16
C ALA A 20 2.99 -4.97 2.17
N VAL A 21 1.78 -5.45 1.86
CA VAL A 21 0.62 -5.32 2.74
C VAL A 21 0.79 -6.18 4.00
N GLU A 22 1.44 -7.31 3.90
CA GLU A 22 1.72 -8.19 5.05
C GLU A 22 2.86 -7.67 5.93
N HIS A 23 3.71 -6.79 5.41
CA HIS A 23 4.87 -6.25 6.12
C HIS A 23 4.87 -4.71 6.08
N PRO A 24 3.79 -4.06 6.50
CA PRO A 24 3.68 -2.62 6.34
C PRO A 24 4.66 -1.87 7.25
N LEU A 25 5.31 -0.85 6.71
CA LEU A 25 6.08 0.10 7.50
C LEU A 25 5.20 1.23 8.00
N VAL A 26 4.21 1.62 7.19
CA VAL A 26 3.27 2.66 7.56
C VAL A 26 1.93 2.41 6.88
N VAL A 27 0.86 2.70 7.60
CA VAL A 27 -0.51 2.64 7.08
C VAL A 27 -1.19 3.95 7.47
N VAL A 28 -1.71 4.68 6.49
CA VAL A 28 -2.42 5.93 6.74
C VAL A 28 -3.74 5.97 5.99
N ASP A 29 -4.72 6.63 6.56
CA ASP A 29 -5.97 6.88 5.87
C ASP A 29 -5.76 7.94 4.80
N LEU A 30 -6.12 7.64 3.56
CA LEU A 30 -6.13 8.64 2.49
C LEU A 30 -7.45 9.38 2.46
N ASP A 31 -8.55 8.66 2.66
CA ASP A 31 -9.88 9.22 2.69
C ASP A 31 -10.78 8.29 3.50
N ALA A 32 -10.83 8.56 4.80
CA ALA A 32 -11.61 7.74 5.74
C ALA A 32 -13.12 7.93 5.55
N GLU A 33 -13.54 9.05 4.95
CA GLU A 33 -14.96 9.36 4.70
C GLU A 33 -15.43 8.88 3.34
N ALA A 34 -14.53 8.43 2.47
CA ALA A 34 -14.91 7.84 1.19
C ALA A 34 -15.68 6.55 1.42
N ASP A 35 -16.52 6.19 0.48
CA ASP A 35 -17.25 4.94 0.49
C ASP A 35 -16.93 4.17 -0.79
N PRO A 36 -16.10 3.12 -0.71
CA PRO A 36 -15.43 2.60 0.49
C PRO A 36 -14.24 3.45 0.96
N PRO A 37 -13.84 3.35 2.23
CA PRO A 37 -12.66 4.04 2.73
C PRO A 37 -11.38 3.61 2.03
N LYS A 38 -10.43 4.54 1.89
CA LYS A 38 -9.13 4.30 1.24
C LYS A 38 -8.01 4.41 2.25
N GLU A 39 -7.08 3.46 2.17
CA GLU A 39 -5.86 3.47 2.96
C GLU A 39 -4.64 3.38 2.06
N LEU A 40 -3.57 4.06 2.48
CA LEU A 40 -2.26 3.92 1.86
C LEU A 40 -1.40 3.03 2.73
N VAL A 41 -0.83 2.00 2.14
CA VAL A 41 0.16 1.13 2.79
C VAL A 41 1.50 1.33 2.08
N VAL A 42 2.55 1.55 2.86
CA VAL A 42 3.92 1.54 2.35
C VAL A 42 4.62 0.36 2.99
N GLY A 43 5.17 -0.50 2.16
CA GLY A 43 5.90 -1.68 2.62
C GLY A 43 6.87 -2.18 1.56
N PRO A 44 7.71 -3.15 1.91
CA PRO A 44 8.69 -3.69 0.98
C PRO A 44 8.05 -4.72 0.05
N ASP A 45 8.53 -4.76 -1.20
CA ASP A 45 8.31 -5.91 -2.05
C ASP A 45 9.24 -7.05 -1.59
N ARG A 46 9.20 -8.20 -2.26
CA ARG A 46 10.00 -9.37 -1.86
C ARG A 46 11.51 -9.14 -1.99
N ALA A 47 11.91 -8.17 -2.79
CA ALA A 47 13.32 -7.80 -2.94
C ALA A 47 13.76 -6.71 -1.96
N GLY A 48 12.85 -6.20 -1.13
CA GLY A 48 13.14 -5.15 -0.16
C GLY A 48 12.94 -3.74 -0.69
N ASN A 49 12.47 -3.56 -1.92
CA ASN A 49 12.19 -2.25 -2.46
C ASN A 49 10.86 -1.74 -1.93
N LEU A 50 10.82 -0.49 -1.51
CA LEU A 50 9.59 0.08 -0.98
C LEU A 50 8.60 0.38 -2.09
N ILE A 51 7.36 -0.03 -1.87
CA ILE A 51 6.24 0.25 -2.75
C ILE A 51 5.09 0.87 -1.98
N GLU A 52 4.27 1.62 -2.70
CA GLU A 52 3.03 2.18 -2.18
C GLU A 52 1.86 1.38 -2.73
N VAL A 53 0.92 1.04 -1.85
CA VAL A 53 -0.29 0.29 -2.21
C VAL A 53 -1.50 1.04 -1.65
N ILE A 54 -2.52 1.23 -2.50
CA ILE A 54 -3.77 1.81 -2.02
C ILE A 54 -4.80 0.69 -1.93
N LEU A 55 -5.42 0.59 -0.75
CA LEU A 55 -6.43 -0.41 -0.44
C LEU A 55 -7.79 0.26 -0.24
N LEU A 56 -8.81 -0.41 -0.73
CA LEU A 56 -10.20 -0.11 -0.39
C LEU A 56 -10.67 -1.12 0.65
N SER A 57 -11.36 -0.63 1.68
CA SER A 57 -12.02 -1.49 2.66
C SER A 57 -13.43 -1.81 2.18
N LEU A 58 -13.67 -3.05 1.80
CA LEU A 58 -14.95 -3.50 1.30
C LEU A 58 -15.81 -4.06 2.45
N ILE A 59 -17.04 -4.43 2.12
CA ILE A 59 -17.95 -5.10 3.05
C ILE A 59 -17.31 -6.43 3.52
N ASP A 60 -17.61 -6.85 4.75
CA ASP A 60 -17.10 -8.08 5.36
C ASP A 60 -15.58 -8.08 5.56
N ASP A 61 -15.02 -6.92 5.86
CA ASP A 61 -13.57 -6.76 6.12
C ASP A 61 -12.66 -7.19 4.96
N ARG A 62 -13.20 -7.29 3.76
CA ARG A 62 -12.39 -7.59 2.60
C ARG A 62 -11.63 -6.35 2.13
N LEU A 63 -10.40 -6.56 1.69
CA LEU A 63 -9.55 -5.51 1.16
C LEU A 63 -9.37 -5.71 -0.33
N LEU A 64 -9.37 -4.60 -1.08
CA LEU A 64 -9.11 -4.60 -2.52
C LEU A 64 -7.96 -3.63 -2.82
N ALA A 65 -6.87 -4.16 -3.35
CA ALA A 65 -5.75 -3.32 -3.81
C ALA A 65 -6.11 -2.74 -5.18
N ILE A 66 -6.08 -1.42 -5.30
CA ILE A 66 -6.44 -0.71 -6.53
C ILE A 66 -5.28 0.05 -7.15
N HIS A 67 -4.15 0.13 -6.45
CA HIS A 67 -2.97 0.86 -6.89
C HIS A 67 -1.74 0.27 -6.23
N ALA A 68 -0.69 0.07 -7.02
CA ALA A 68 0.61 -0.35 -6.50
C ALA A 68 1.70 0.16 -7.44
N MET A 69 2.73 0.77 -6.88
CA MET A 69 3.89 1.25 -7.65
C MET A 69 5.07 1.49 -6.71
N PRO A 70 6.28 1.65 -7.27
CA PRO A 70 7.41 2.06 -6.43
C PRO A 70 7.08 3.32 -5.66
N LEU A 71 7.54 3.40 -4.40
CA LEU A 71 7.23 4.51 -3.51
C LEU A 71 7.65 5.84 -4.13
N ARG A 72 6.69 6.75 -4.26
CA ARG A 72 6.95 8.10 -4.79
C ARG A 72 7.43 9.02 -3.69
N GLU A 73 8.18 10.04 -4.11
CA GLU A 73 8.76 11.03 -3.21
C GLU A 73 7.71 11.70 -2.31
N LYS A 74 6.53 11.95 -2.85
CA LYS A 74 5.46 12.62 -2.10
C LYS A 74 5.02 11.88 -0.83
N TYR A 75 5.31 10.57 -0.74
CA TYR A 75 4.94 9.76 0.42
C TYR A 75 6.12 9.42 1.32
N ARG A 76 7.35 9.76 0.93
CA ARG A 76 8.54 9.39 1.71
C ARG A 76 8.54 10.02 3.11
N GLY A 77 7.95 11.19 3.26
CA GLY A 77 7.83 11.84 4.56
C GLY A 77 6.98 11.08 5.58
N LEU A 78 6.19 10.11 5.12
CA LEU A 78 5.37 9.28 6.01
C LEU A 78 6.16 8.13 6.65
N LEU A 79 7.34 7.80 6.10
CA LEU A 79 8.14 6.70 6.62
C LEU A 79 8.63 6.99 8.03
N PRO A 80 8.71 5.95 8.88
CA PRO A 80 9.30 6.10 10.20
C PRO A 80 10.74 6.62 10.07
N ARG A 81 11.10 7.58 10.92
CA ARG A 81 12.48 8.06 10.99
C ARG A 81 13.31 7.08 11.81
N ALA A 82 14.56 6.88 11.37
CA ALA A 82 15.52 6.25 12.23
C ALA A 82 15.75 7.15 13.44
N GLU A 83 15.68 6.57 14.64
CA GLU A 83 16.02 7.34 15.84
C GLU A 83 17.51 7.61 15.84
N GLU A 84 17.84 8.88 16.05
CA GLU A 84 19.21 9.29 16.27
C GLU A 84 19.41 9.53 17.76
N ASP A 85 20.35 8.85 18.31
CA ASP A 85 20.76 9.08 19.69
C ASP A 85 21.85 10.14 19.76
#